data_96c7dfd3da3fbfb5349cf1c1a861be5a
#
_entry.id   96c7dfd3da3fbfb5349cf1c1a861be5a
#
_cell.length_a   1.000
_cell.length_b   1.000
_cell.length_c   1.000
_cell.angle_alpha   90.00
_cell.angle_beta   90.00
_cell.angle_gamma   90.00
#
_symmetry.space_group_name_H-M   'P 1'
#
loop_
_entity.id
_entity.type
_entity.pdbx_description
1 polymer ?
#
loop_
_entity_poly.entity_id
_entity_poly.type
_entity_poly.pdbx_seq_one_letter_code
_entity_poly.pdbx_strand_id
1 'polypeptide(L)'
;LGPMIRSIFIPENGCVWGSFDYSQQEPRILVHYSKLQNLMGVDGIVDAYKKGDADFHQAVADLAGIERKQAKTINLGLMYGMGKNKLMAELGLMKESAEKLIKQYHQRAPFVKQLMDEVSRKANDRGKIRTLLGRACHFDLWQPAVFGINKPLPLEDARKEYGEPLKRAFTYKALNRLIQGSAADMTKKCMVDLYENGIIPHIQIHDEVDISIESDKKAEQIIEIMESAVQLEVPNKVDFEKGLNWGDIK
;
A
#
# COMPACT_ATOMS: atom_id res chain seq x y z
N LEU A 1 -17.04 -21.32 4.03
CA LEU A 1 -18.14 -20.38 3.66
C LEU A 1 -17.72 -19.40 2.56
N GLY A 2 -16.49 -18.84 2.56
CA GLY A 2 -16.03 -17.86 1.57
C GLY A 2 -16.20 -18.31 0.12
N PRO A 3 -15.58 -19.43 -0.32
CA PRO A 3 -15.73 -19.92 -1.70
C PRO A 3 -17.19 -20.22 -2.07
N MET A 4 -17.97 -20.76 -1.13
CA MET A 4 -19.38 -21.08 -1.36
C MET A 4 -20.24 -19.81 -1.59
N ILE A 5 -19.96 -18.72 -0.84
CA ILE A 5 -20.64 -17.45 -1.07
C ILE A 5 -20.19 -16.84 -2.40
N ARG A 6 -18.89 -16.89 -2.70
CA ARG A 6 -18.37 -16.39 -3.97
C ARG A 6 -18.95 -17.11 -5.20
N SER A 7 -19.22 -18.42 -5.11
CA SER A 7 -19.75 -19.19 -6.23
C SER A 7 -21.17 -18.81 -6.67
N ILE A 8 -21.92 -18.04 -5.88
CA ILE A 8 -23.22 -17.49 -6.31
C ILE A 8 -23.11 -16.29 -7.27
N PHE A 9 -21.92 -15.70 -7.39
CA PHE A 9 -21.65 -14.62 -8.34
C PHE A 9 -21.16 -15.27 -9.65
N ILE A 10 -21.99 -15.19 -10.67
CA ILE A 10 -21.76 -15.79 -11.98
C ILE A 10 -21.61 -14.69 -13.04
N PRO A 11 -20.89 -14.96 -14.15
CA PRO A 11 -20.76 -14.01 -15.24
C PRO A 11 -22.08 -13.86 -16.01
N GLU A 12 -22.12 -12.85 -16.87
CA GLU A 12 -23.19 -12.68 -17.84
C GLU A 12 -23.27 -13.85 -18.84
N ASN A 13 -24.43 -14.05 -19.46
CA ASN A 13 -24.64 -15.14 -20.40
C ASN A 13 -23.63 -15.07 -21.56
N GLY A 14 -22.94 -16.18 -21.83
CA GLY A 14 -21.92 -16.27 -22.86
C GLY A 14 -20.53 -15.78 -22.48
N CYS A 15 -20.35 -15.33 -21.23
CA CYS A 15 -19.07 -14.86 -20.68
C CYS A 15 -18.50 -15.83 -19.66
N VAL A 16 -17.25 -15.62 -19.29
CA VAL A 16 -16.60 -16.21 -18.13
C VAL A 16 -16.32 -15.11 -17.10
N TRP A 17 -16.19 -15.49 -15.84
CA TRP A 17 -15.78 -14.58 -14.77
C TRP A 17 -14.29 -14.28 -14.89
N GLY A 18 -13.91 -13.01 -14.95
CA GLY A 18 -12.53 -12.54 -14.95
C GLY A 18 -12.25 -11.75 -13.68
N SER A 19 -11.20 -12.11 -12.97
CA SER A 19 -10.65 -11.36 -11.84
C SER A 19 -9.32 -10.73 -12.23
N PHE A 20 -9.18 -9.44 -12.00
CA PHE A 20 -8.02 -8.62 -12.34
C PHE A 20 -7.49 -7.94 -11.09
N ASP A 21 -6.34 -8.37 -10.61
CA ASP A 21 -5.73 -7.91 -9.37
C ASP A 21 -4.41 -7.18 -9.61
N TYR A 22 -4.23 -5.99 -9.02
CA TYR A 22 -2.95 -5.29 -9.11
C TYR A 22 -1.86 -6.03 -8.33
N SER A 23 -0.91 -6.60 -9.04
CA SER A 23 0.23 -7.29 -8.44
C SER A 23 1.08 -6.34 -7.60
N GLN A 24 1.12 -6.57 -6.29
CA GLN A 24 1.93 -5.78 -5.35
C GLN A 24 1.67 -4.26 -5.44
N GLN A 25 0.42 -3.83 -5.53
CA GLN A 25 0.04 -2.43 -5.71
C GLN A 25 0.70 -1.49 -4.69
N GLU A 26 0.53 -1.77 -3.38
CA GLU A 26 1.09 -0.93 -2.31
C GLU A 26 2.63 -0.88 -2.32
N PRO A 27 3.37 -2.01 -2.47
CA PRO A 27 4.82 -1.99 -2.67
C PRO A 27 5.29 -1.15 -3.86
N ARG A 28 4.62 -1.22 -5.02
CA ARG A 28 4.96 -0.40 -6.19
C ARG A 28 4.76 1.09 -5.92
N ILE A 29 3.69 1.46 -5.24
CA ILE A 29 3.42 2.84 -4.80
C ILE A 29 4.49 3.32 -3.81
N LEU A 30 4.93 2.49 -2.87
CA LEU A 30 6.00 2.82 -1.94
C LEU A 30 7.31 3.09 -2.68
N VAL A 31 7.67 2.22 -3.63
CA VAL A 31 8.88 2.38 -4.45
C VAL A 31 8.78 3.64 -5.31
N HIS A 32 7.61 3.93 -5.91
CA HIS A 32 7.36 5.16 -6.66
C HIS A 32 7.66 6.42 -5.82
N TYR A 33 7.06 6.55 -4.63
CA TYR A 33 7.32 7.70 -3.77
C TYR A 33 8.78 7.77 -3.30
N SER A 34 9.41 6.63 -3.04
CA SER A 34 10.81 6.57 -2.65
C SER A 34 11.72 7.03 -3.80
N LYS A 35 11.40 6.65 -5.04
CA LYS A 35 12.15 7.07 -6.24
C LYS A 35 11.98 8.56 -6.52
N LEU A 36 10.75 9.09 -6.47
CA LEU A 36 10.49 10.53 -6.64
C LEU A 36 11.28 11.42 -5.67
N GLN A 37 11.63 10.89 -4.50
CA GLN A 37 12.41 11.59 -3.49
C GLN A 37 13.90 11.22 -3.54
N ASN A 38 14.33 10.41 -4.50
CA ASN A 38 15.70 9.92 -4.65
C ASN A 38 16.28 9.33 -3.35
N LEU A 39 15.47 8.55 -2.64
CA LEU A 39 15.87 7.94 -1.36
C LEU A 39 16.94 6.86 -1.58
N MET A 40 17.85 6.77 -0.61
CA MET A 40 19.03 5.89 -0.69
C MET A 40 18.62 4.41 -0.81
N GLY A 41 19.17 3.72 -1.81
CA GLY A 41 18.99 2.26 -1.99
C GLY A 41 17.74 1.87 -2.78
N VAL A 42 16.93 2.84 -3.28
CA VAL A 42 15.71 2.54 -4.03
C VAL A 42 15.97 2.06 -5.45
N ASP A 43 17.06 2.50 -6.08
CA ASP A 43 17.35 2.24 -7.50
C ASP A 43 17.43 0.75 -7.83
N GLY A 44 18.05 -0.04 -6.96
CA GLY A 44 18.11 -1.49 -7.14
C GLY A 44 16.73 -2.17 -7.19
N ILE A 45 15.78 -1.68 -6.42
CA ILE A 45 14.39 -2.18 -6.45
C ILE A 45 13.65 -1.70 -7.70
N VAL A 46 13.85 -0.44 -8.10
CA VAL A 46 13.30 0.11 -9.36
C VAL A 46 13.79 -0.70 -10.55
N ASP A 47 15.08 -0.99 -10.63
CA ASP A 47 15.67 -1.79 -11.70
C ASP A 47 15.15 -3.22 -11.71
N ALA A 48 14.93 -3.82 -10.54
CA ALA A 48 14.35 -5.15 -10.42
C ALA A 48 12.92 -5.19 -11.00
N TYR A 49 12.07 -4.21 -10.66
CA TYR A 49 10.73 -4.10 -11.24
C TYR A 49 10.74 -3.85 -12.76
N LYS A 50 11.69 -3.05 -13.27
CA LYS A 50 11.82 -2.78 -14.72
C LYS A 50 12.31 -3.98 -15.54
N LYS A 51 13.03 -4.91 -14.90
CA LYS A 51 13.54 -6.14 -15.56
C LYS A 51 12.50 -7.27 -15.62
N GLY A 52 11.39 -7.15 -14.93
CA GLY A 52 10.33 -8.16 -14.90
C GLY A 52 9.64 -8.26 -13.53
N ASP A 53 9.17 -9.46 -13.18
CA ASP A 53 8.44 -9.71 -11.95
C ASP A 53 9.34 -9.70 -10.71
N ALA A 54 9.59 -8.53 -10.17
CA ALA A 54 10.27 -8.43 -8.89
C ALA A 54 9.28 -8.67 -7.73
N ASP A 55 9.58 -9.63 -6.89
CA ASP A 55 8.98 -9.72 -5.57
C ASP A 55 9.66 -8.67 -4.66
N PHE A 56 8.92 -7.62 -4.32
CA PHE A 56 9.41 -6.54 -3.45
C PHE A 56 9.99 -7.07 -2.13
N HIS A 57 9.32 -8.03 -1.52
CA HIS A 57 9.77 -8.56 -0.23
C HIS A 57 11.04 -9.39 -0.39
N GLN A 58 11.18 -10.14 -1.49
CA GLN A 58 12.40 -10.86 -1.80
C GLN A 58 13.54 -9.90 -2.14
N ALA A 59 13.29 -8.90 -2.98
CA ALA A 59 14.32 -7.91 -3.35
C ALA A 59 14.83 -7.14 -2.12
N VAL A 60 13.95 -6.76 -1.19
CA VAL A 60 14.36 -6.15 0.09
C VAL A 60 15.08 -7.15 0.99
N ALA A 61 14.67 -8.41 1.01
CA ALA A 61 15.33 -9.48 1.77
C ALA A 61 16.78 -9.66 1.31
N ASP A 62 16.99 -9.75 0.00
CA ASP A 62 18.32 -9.91 -0.61
C ASP A 62 19.21 -8.68 -0.30
N LEU A 63 18.66 -7.48 -0.45
CA LEU A 63 19.36 -6.24 -0.14
C LEU A 63 19.77 -6.17 1.34
N ALA A 64 18.87 -6.53 2.24
CA ALA A 64 19.10 -6.49 3.68
C ALA A 64 19.90 -7.69 4.21
N GLY A 65 20.02 -8.78 3.44
CA GLY A 65 20.65 -10.04 3.86
C GLY A 65 19.84 -10.73 4.98
N ILE A 66 18.51 -10.80 4.82
CA ILE A 66 17.57 -11.41 5.76
C ILE A 66 16.62 -12.35 5.02
N GLU A 67 15.84 -13.15 5.74
CA GLU A 67 14.81 -14.00 5.13
C GLU A 67 13.64 -13.20 4.55
N ARG A 68 13.07 -13.65 3.42
CA ARG A 68 11.90 -13.03 2.77
C ARG A 68 10.72 -12.83 3.74
N LYS A 69 10.44 -13.82 4.61
CA LYS A 69 9.38 -13.73 5.61
C LYS A 69 9.61 -12.58 6.59
N GLN A 70 10.85 -12.41 7.05
CA GLN A 70 11.24 -11.31 7.93
C GLN A 70 11.13 -9.96 7.22
N ALA A 71 11.63 -9.86 5.98
CA ALA A 71 11.50 -8.65 5.17
C ALA A 71 10.02 -8.29 4.96
N LYS A 72 9.15 -9.25 4.62
CA LYS A 72 7.71 -9.04 4.50
C LYS A 72 7.11 -8.46 5.78
N THR A 73 7.42 -9.05 6.94
CA THR A 73 6.91 -8.59 8.25
C THR A 73 7.39 -7.16 8.56
N ILE A 74 8.65 -6.85 8.31
CA ILE A 74 9.20 -5.50 8.54
C ILE A 74 8.59 -4.49 7.57
N ASN A 75 8.52 -4.81 6.27
CA ASN A 75 7.94 -3.93 5.26
C ASN A 75 6.49 -3.56 5.60
N LEU A 76 5.65 -4.57 5.85
CA LEU A 76 4.25 -4.35 6.21
C LEU A 76 4.14 -3.61 7.55
N GLY A 77 4.96 -3.98 8.54
CA GLY A 77 4.99 -3.30 9.83
C GLY A 77 5.28 -1.81 9.69
N LEU A 78 6.27 -1.43 8.89
CA LEU A 78 6.62 -0.03 8.66
C LEU A 78 5.54 0.70 7.84
N MET A 79 5.04 0.08 6.77
CA MET A 79 3.98 0.65 5.93
C MET A 79 2.69 0.92 6.73
N TYR A 80 2.34 0.03 7.66
CA TYR A 80 1.14 0.16 8.48
C TYR A 80 1.36 0.90 9.81
N GLY A 81 2.55 1.47 10.03
CA GLY A 81 2.86 2.24 11.23
C GLY A 81 2.87 1.40 12.51
N MET A 82 3.26 0.14 12.38
CA MET A 82 3.39 -0.78 13.49
C MET A 82 4.47 -0.30 14.45
N GLY A 83 4.16 -0.22 15.74
CA GLY A 83 5.13 0.14 16.75
C GLY A 83 6.20 -0.95 16.93
N LYS A 84 7.40 -0.55 17.36
CA LYS A 84 8.58 -1.42 17.51
C LYS A 84 8.28 -2.72 18.28
N ASN A 85 7.59 -2.63 19.42
CA ASN A 85 7.29 -3.79 20.25
C ASN A 85 6.37 -4.80 19.53
N LYS A 86 5.36 -4.32 18.78
CA LYS A 86 4.48 -5.18 17.99
C LYS A 86 5.24 -5.83 16.83
N LEU A 87 6.08 -5.06 16.13
CA LEU A 87 6.92 -5.58 15.05
C LEU A 87 7.86 -6.69 15.53
N MET A 88 8.46 -6.53 16.71
CA MET A 88 9.31 -7.54 17.32
C MET A 88 8.54 -8.81 17.66
N ALA A 89 7.32 -8.68 18.20
CA ALA A 89 6.45 -9.82 18.49
C ALA A 89 6.05 -10.58 17.21
N GLU A 90 5.72 -9.87 16.13
CA GLU A 90 5.38 -10.46 14.82
C GLU A 90 6.57 -11.19 14.18
N LEU A 91 7.80 -10.75 14.43
CA LEU A 91 9.02 -11.44 13.97
C LEU A 91 9.25 -12.77 14.72
N GLY A 92 8.62 -12.99 15.87
CA GLY A 92 8.79 -14.19 16.69
C GLY A 92 10.19 -14.37 17.26
N LEU A 93 10.95 -13.26 17.40
CA LEU A 93 12.32 -13.27 17.86
C LEU A 93 12.47 -12.70 19.27
N MET A 94 13.51 -13.12 19.98
CA MET A 94 13.93 -12.47 21.20
C MET A 94 14.28 -11.00 20.93
N LYS A 95 14.07 -10.13 21.92
CA LYS A 95 14.21 -8.68 21.81
C LYS A 95 15.52 -8.25 21.14
N GLU A 96 16.64 -8.77 21.61
CA GLU A 96 17.96 -8.41 21.09
C GLU A 96 18.17 -8.83 19.64
N SER A 97 17.71 -10.03 19.28
CA SER A 97 17.77 -10.54 17.89
C SER A 97 16.90 -9.72 16.96
N ALA A 98 15.67 -9.37 17.39
CA ALA A 98 14.76 -8.54 16.63
C ALA A 98 15.32 -7.11 16.42
N GLU A 99 15.90 -6.51 17.45
CA GLU A 99 16.55 -5.19 17.37
C GLU A 99 17.73 -5.19 16.39
N LYS A 100 18.57 -6.23 16.44
CA LYS A 100 19.69 -6.40 15.50
C LYS A 100 19.19 -6.52 14.07
N LEU A 101 18.17 -7.35 13.84
CA LEU A 101 17.56 -7.56 12.51
C LEU A 101 16.96 -6.26 11.95
N ILE A 102 16.17 -5.54 12.75
CA ILE A 102 15.55 -4.27 12.34
C ILE A 102 16.64 -3.22 12.03
N LYS A 103 17.71 -3.18 12.83
CA LYS A 103 18.86 -2.29 12.58
C LYS A 103 19.54 -2.63 11.25
N GLN A 104 19.81 -3.92 11.01
CA GLN A 104 20.41 -4.40 9.76
C GLN A 104 19.53 -4.03 8.56
N TYR A 105 18.22 -4.26 8.66
CA TYR A 105 17.25 -3.87 7.64
C TYR A 105 17.33 -2.36 7.33
N HIS A 106 17.26 -1.49 8.34
CA HIS A 106 17.33 -0.04 8.12
C HIS A 106 18.66 0.45 7.55
N GLN A 107 19.76 -0.25 7.82
CA GLN A 107 21.07 0.08 7.26
C GLN A 107 21.17 -0.29 5.77
N ARG A 108 20.55 -1.40 5.36
CA ARG A 108 20.69 -1.95 4.00
C ARG A 108 19.52 -1.60 3.08
N ALA A 109 18.33 -1.37 3.63
CA ALA A 109 17.15 -0.90 2.91
C ALA A 109 16.60 0.40 3.55
N PRO A 110 17.37 1.50 3.55
CA PRO A 110 17.03 2.71 4.30
C PRO A 110 15.81 3.45 3.74
N PHE A 111 15.49 3.31 2.44
CA PHE A 111 14.44 4.09 1.77
C PHE A 111 13.06 3.94 2.41
N VAL A 112 12.70 2.75 2.91
CA VAL A 112 11.40 2.53 3.55
C VAL A 112 11.25 3.38 4.82
N LYS A 113 12.28 3.35 5.68
CA LYS A 113 12.29 4.17 6.89
C LYS A 113 12.40 5.66 6.57
N GLN A 114 13.24 6.05 5.63
CA GLN A 114 13.40 7.44 5.19
C GLN A 114 12.06 8.00 4.67
N LEU A 115 11.33 7.24 3.84
CA LEU A 115 10.01 7.64 3.37
C LEU A 115 9.03 7.81 4.54
N MET A 116 9.01 6.86 5.48
CA MET A 116 8.14 6.93 6.66
C MET A 116 8.42 8.18 7.50
N ASP A 117 9.68 8.44 7.79
CA ASP A 117 10.10 9.58 8.61
C ASP A 117 9.76 10.91 7.92
N GLU A 118 9.99 11.00 6.60
CA GLU A 118 9.70 12.20 5.83
C GLU A 118 8.20 12.48 5.70
N VAL A 119 7.40 11.46 5.40
CA VAL A 119 5.94 11.60 5.29
C VAL A 119 5.33 11.95 6.65
N SER A 120 5.82 11.34 7.74
CA SER A 120 5.39 11.67 9.10
C SER A 120 5.75 13.11 9.47
N ARG A 121 6.96 13.58 9.12
CA ARG A 121 7.37 14.98 9.31
C ARG A 121 6.49 15.93 8.52
N LYS A 122 6.25 15.68 7.22
CA LYS A 122 5.34 16.49 6.39
C LYS A 122 3.92 16.56 6.97
N ALA A 123 3.40 15.43 7.49
CA ALA A 123 2.11 15.38 8.16
C ALA A 123 2.09 16.24 9.43
N ASN A 124 3.15 16.20 10.23
CA ASN A 124 3.28 17.02 11.43
C ASN A 124 3.36 18.52 11.09
N ASP A 125 4.24 18.90 10.18
CA ASP A 125 4.52 20.29 9.85
C ASP A 125 3.34 20.97 9.13
N ARG A 126 2.76 20.27 8.12
CA ARG A 126 1.73 20.82 7.24
C ARG A 126 0.29 20.47 7.64
N GLY A 127 0.11 19.54 8.60
CA GLY A 127 -1.20 19.03 8.99
C GLY A 127 -1.90 18.19 7.93
N LYS A 128 -1.24 17.89 6.82
CA LYS A 128 -1.82 17.10 5.71
C LYS A 128 -0.76 16.45 4.84
N ILE A 129 -1.13 15.36 4.19
CA ILE A 129 -0.42 14.72 3.07
C ILE A 129 -1.36 14.65 1.87
N ARG A 130 -0.83 14.38 0.68
CA ARG A 130 -1.61 14.17 -0.55
C ARG A 130 -1.25 12.85 -1.20
N THR A 131 -2.27 12.13 -1.65
CA THR A 131 -2.17 10.87 -2.40
C THR A 131 -1.73 11.12 -3.85
N LEU A 132 -1.57 10.06 -4.65
CA LEU A 132 -1.15 10.11 -6.07
C LEU A 132 -2.00 11.08 -6.90
N LEU A 133 -3.31 11.06 -6.73
CA LEU A 133 -4.24 11.92 -7.46
C LEU A 133 -4.59 13.22 -6.71
N GLY A 134 -3.79 13.58 -5.69
CA GLY A 134 -3.89 14.86 -5.01
C GLY A 134 -4.92 14.94 -3.89
N ARG A 135 -5.61 13.84 -3.56
CA ARG A 135 -6.58 13.80 -2.45
C ARG A 135 -5.88 14.08 -1.13
N ALA A 136 -6.40 15.04 -0.37
CA ALA A 136 -5.82 15.42 0.92
C ALA A 136 -6.25 14.46 2.03
N CYS A 137 -5.29 14.11 2.88
CA CYS A 137 -5.53 13.43 4.15
C CYS A 137 -5.03 14.31 5.29
N HIS A 138 -5.93 14.71 6.18
CA HIS A 138 -5.69 15.69 7.23
C HIS A 138 -5.32 15.05 8.57
N PHE A 139 -4.54 15.80 9.37
CA PHE A 139 -4.10 15.46 10.72
C PHE A 139 -4.42 16.64 11.65
N ASP A 140 -5.71 16.86 11.93
CA ASP A 140 -6.21 18.05 12.60
C ASP A 140 -6.40 17.87 14.12
N LEU A 141 -6.12 16.67 14.62
CA LEU A 141 -6.16 16.38 16.05
C LEU A 141 -4.79 16.58 16.72
N TRP A 142 -4.81 17.02 17.98
CA TRP A 142 -3.64 17.35 18.76
C TRP A 142 -3.63 16.63 20.10
N GLN A 143 -2.45 16.41 20.64
CA GLN A 143 -2.22 15.76 21.91
C GLN A 143 -0.97 16.35 22.58
N PRO A 144 -0.76 16.17 23.90
CA PRO A 144 0.48 16.56 24.55
C PRO A 144 1.71 16.01 23.86
N ALA A 145 2.78 16.81 23.79
CA ALA A 145 4.06 16.37 23.25
C ALA A 145 4.76 15.34 24.15
N VAL A 146 4.42 15.34 25.44
CA VAL A 146 4.94 14.38 26.43
C VAL A 146 4.28 13.01 26.27
N PHE A 147 4.98 11.96 26.72
CA PHE A 147 4.45 10.60 26.68
C PHE A 147 3.30 10.44 27.69
N GLY A 148 2.23 9.77 27.26
CA GLY A 148 1.06 9.51 28.08
C GLY A 148 -0.13 8.98 27.24
N ILE A 149 -1.16 8.49 27.92
CA ILE A 149 -2.42 8.10 27.29
C ILE A 149 -3.33 9.32 27.30
N ASN A 150 -3.43 10.00 26.16
CA ASN A 150 -4.23 11.20 26.00
C ASN A 150 -5.23 11.01 24.84
N LYS A 151 -6.41 11.58 24.99
CA LYS A 151 -7.43 11.63 23.92
C LYS A 151 -7.06 12.76 22.96
N PRO A 152 -6.81 12.47 21.65
CA PRO A 152 -6.54 13.53 20.70
C PRO A 152 -7.78 14.42 20.51
N LEU A 153 -7.56 15.75 20.53
CA LEU A 153 -8.61 16.78 20.46
C LEU A 153 -8.32 17.77 19.33
N PRO A 154 -9.32 18.53 18.84
CA PRO A 154 -9.10 19.73 18.04
C PRO A 154 -8.16 20.70 18.78
N LEU A 155 -7.41 21.53 18.04
CA LEU A 155 -6.34 22.36 18.61
C LEU A 155 -6.78 23.21 19.80
N GLU A 156 -7.92 23.92 19.66
CA GLU A 156 -8.38 24.82 20.73
C GLU A 156 -8.79 24.06 21.99
N ASP A 157 -9.41 22.90 21.84
CA ASP A 157 -9.79 22.04 22.97
C ASP A 157 -8.54 21.39 23.61
N ALA A 158 -7.58 20.98 22.80
CA ALA A 158 -6.32 20.44 23.30
C ALA A 158 -5.53 21.48 24.08
N ARG A 159 -5.52 22.75 23.66
CA ARG A 159 -4.90 23.85 24.43
C ARG A 159 -5.56 24.07 25.77
N LYS A 160 -6.88 24.05 25.82
CA LYS A 160 -7.64 24.22 27.07
C LYS A 160 -7.43 23.07 28.03
N GLU A 161 -7.42 21.84 27.51
CA GLU A 161 -7.34 20.61 28.33
C GLU A 161 -5.93 20.30 28.78
N TYR A 162 -4.94 20.47 27.89
CA TYR A 162 -3.55 19.99 28.12
C TYR A 162 -2.51 21.08 28.25
N GLY A 163 -2.81 22.31 27.80
CA GLY A 163 -1.80 23.36 27.71
C GLY A 163 -0.78 23.08 26.58
N GLU A 164 0.41 23.69 26.70
CA GLU A 164 1.52 23.51 25.76
C GLU A 164 2.68 22.77 26.45
N PRO A 165 3.55 22.00 25.78
CA PRO A 165 3.63 21.87 24.31
C PRO A 165 2.70 20.77 23.75
N LEU A 166 2.11 21.05 22.59
CA LEU A 166 1.26 20.12 21.85
C LEU A 166 1.96 19.63 20.57
N LYS A 167 1.55 18.43 20.11
CA LYS A 167 1.92 17.87 18.80
C LYS A 167 0.70 17.30 18.09
N ARG A 168 0.76 17.23 16.75
CA ARG A 168 -0.30 16.58 15.98
C ARG A 168 -0.38 15.09 16.29
N ALA A 169 -1.60 14.61 16.46
CA ALA A 169 -1.88 13.20 16.72
C ALA A 169 -1.83 12.36 15.42
N PHE A 170 -1.54 11.08 15.57
CA PHE A 170 -1.60 10.07 14.51
C PHE A 170 -0.68 10.27 13.31
N THR A 171 0.28 11.20 13.35
CA THR A 171 1.22 11.45 12.25
C THR A 171 2.07 10.23 11.89
N TYR A 172 2.27 9.30 12.84
CA TYR A 172 2.92 8.00 12.58
C TYR A 172 2.15 7.10 11.60
N LYS A 173 0.84 7.37 11.36
CA LYS A 173 0.02 6.68 10.36
C LYS A 173 0.11 7.31 8.97
N ALA A 174 0.93 8.36 8.81
CA ALA A 174 0.93 9.14 7.57
C ALA A 174 1.40 8.30 6.36
N LEU A 175 2.41 7.45 6.51
CA LEU A 175 2.84 6.55 5.44
C LEU A 175 1.72 5.58 5.03
N ASN A 176 1.07 4.94 6.00
CA ASN A 176 -0.06 4.05 5.73
C ASN A 176 -1.18 4.78 4.94
N ARG A 177 -1.57 5.97 5.40
CA ARG A 177 -2.61 6.77 4.71
C ARG A 177 -2.17 7.22 3.32
N LEU A 178 -0.88 7.50 3.11
CA LEU A 178 -0.34 7.83 1.80
C LEU A 178 -0.45 6.64 0.86
N ILE A 179 0.06 5.48 1.26
CA ILE A 179 0.12 4.28 0.41
C ILE A 179 -1.28 3.75 0.12
N GLN A 180 -2.08 3.43 1.15
CA GLN A 180 -3.44 2.91 0.96
C GLN A 180 -4.36 3.91 0.28
N GLY A 181 -4.22 5.20 0.60
CA GLY A 181 -4.98 6.24 -0.08
C GLY A 181 -4.63 6.34 -1.56
N SER A 182 -3.36 6.20 -1.92
CA SER A 182 -2.91 6.20 -3.31
C SER A 182 -3.33 4.93 -4.05
N ALA A 183 -3.31 3.77 -3.39
CA ALA A 183 -3.83 2.53 -3.92
C ALA A 183 -5.32 2.64 -4.26
N ALA A 184 -6.11 3.17 -3.33
CA ALA A 184 -7.54 3.43 -3.56
C ALA A 184 -7.79 4.45 -4.69
N ASP A 185 -6.95 5.48 -4.84
CA ASP A 185 -7.05 6.42 -5.94
C ASP A 185 -6.78 5.74 -7.29
N MET A 186 -5.77 4.88 -7.34
CA MET A 186 -5.37 4.13 -8.54
C MET A 186 -6.49 3.18 -8.99
N THR A 187 -7.05 2.38 -8.08
CA THR A 187 -8.17 1.48 -8.38
C THR A 187 -9.40 2.25 -8.83
N LYS A 188 -9.74 3.38 -8.20
CA LYS A 188 -10.87 4.23 -8.62
C LYS A 188 -10.65 4.85 -9.99
N LYS A 189 -9.43 5.32 -10.30
CA LYS A 189 -9.10 5.85 -11.62
C LYS A 189 -9.25 4.77 -12.68
N CYS A 190 -8.74 3.57 -12.40
CA CYS A 190 -8.92 2.39 -13.26
C CYS A 190 -10.41 2.11 -13.55
N MET A 191 -11.26 2.11 -12.51
CA MET A 191 -12.71 1.89 -12.70
C MET A 191 -13.35 2.95 -13.60
N VAL A 192 -12.92 4.22 -13.51
CA VAL A 192 -13.37 5.29 -14.40
C VAL A 192 -12.90 5.02 -15.84
N ASP A 193 -11.62 4.65 -16.02
CA ASP A 193 -11.07 4.39 -17.35
C ASP A 193 -11.74 3.17 -18.00
N LEU A 194 -12.03 2.11 -17.24
CA LEU A 194 -12.81 0.96 -17.71
C LEU A 194 -14.21 1.41 -18.16
N TYR A 195 -14.91 2.20 -17.35
CA TYR A 195 -16.24 2.70 -17.67
C TYR A 195 -16.24 3.57 -18.94
N GLU A 196 -15.28 4.46 -19.11
CA GLU A 196 -15.12 5.30 -20.31
C GLU A 196 -14.84 4.47 -21.58
N ASN A 197 -14.31 3.26 -21.43
CA ASN A 197 -14.11 2.28 -22.50
C ASN A 197 -15.28 1.28 -22.65
N GLY A 198 -16.43 1.55 -22.03
CA GLY A 198 -17.64 0.72 -22.10
C GLY A 198 -17.54 -0.60 -21.32
N ILE A 199 -16.61 -0.69 -20.36
CA ILE A 199 -16.40 -1.88 -19.52
C ILE A 199 -16.92 -1.57 -18.12
N ILE A 200 -17.90 -2.33 -17.64
CA ILE A 200 -18.54 -2.11 -16.35
C ILE A 200 -18.09 -3.19 -15.37
N PRO A 201 -17.29 -2.85 -14.32
CA PRO A 201 -16.97 -3.79 -13.26
C PRO A 201 -18.22 -4.24 -12.50
N HIS A 202 -18.29 -5.54 -12.16
CA HIS A 202 -19.35 -6.09 -11.34
C HIS A 202 -19.05 -5.93 -9.84
N ILE A 203 -17.78 -6.20 -9.47
CA ILE A 203 -17.31 -6.14 -8.09
C ILE A 203 -15.95 -5.45 -8.08
N GLN A 204 -15.67 -4.71 -7.00
CA GLN A 204 -14.34 -4.18 -6.69
C GLN A 204 -14.02 -4.52 -5.23
N ILE A 205 -12.87 -5.16 -5.00
CA ILE A 205 -12.40 -5.56 -3.66
C ILE A 205 -10.93 -5.16 -3.53
N HIS A 206 -10.65 -4.15 -2.71
CA HIS A 206 -9.30 -3.60 -2.56
C HIS A 206 -8.69 -3.16 -3.91
N ASP A 207 -7.77 -3.93 -4.43
CA ASP A 207 -7.04 -3.77 -5.69
C ASP A 207 -7.52 -4.70 -6.81
N GLU A 208 -8.48 -5.58 -6.52
CA GLU A 208 -9.12 -6.50 -7.47
C GLU A 208 -10.37 -5.89 -8.10
N VAL A 209 -10.56 -6.14 -9.38
CA VAL A 209 -11.74 -5.77 -10.16
C VAL A 209 -12.24 -7.00 -10.91
N ASP A 210 -13.52 -7.33 -10.73
CA ASP A 210 -14.16 -8.50 -11.32
C ASP A 210 -15.13 -8.10 -12.43
N ILE A 211 -15.05 -8.77 -13.59
CA ILE A 211 -15.74 -8.40 -14.81
C ILE A 211 -16.15 -9.66 -15.58
N SER A 212 -17.33 -9.67 -16.20
CA SER A 212 -17.67 -10.68 -17.21
C SER A 212 -16.90 -10.43 -18.50
N ILE A 213 -16.18 -11.45 -18.99
CA ILE A 213 -15.36 -11.35 -20.21
C ILE A 213 -15.81 -12.36 -21.27
N GLU A 214 -15.99 -11.87 -22.50
CA GLU A 214 -16.39 -12.68 -23.65
C GLU A 214 -15.21 -13.29 -24.42
N SER A 215 -13.97 -12.80 -24.20
CA SER A 215 -12.78 -13.26 -24.92
C SER A 215 -11.48 -12.91 -24.23
N ASP A 216 -10.40 -13.64 -24.54
CA ASP A 216 -9.05 -13.32 -24.02
C ASP A 216 -8.58 -11.93 -24.51
N LYS A 217 -8.97 -11.52 -25.73
CA LYS A 217 -8.70 -10.16 -26.23
C LYS A 217 -9.32 -9.08 -25.36
N LYS A 218 -10.52 -9.32 -24.81
CA LYS A 218 -11.16 -8.39 -23.87
C LYS A 218 -10.41 -8.33 -22.54
N ALA A 219 -9.90 -9.47 -22.06
CA ALA A 219 -9.05 -9.51 -20.87
C ALA A 219 -7.75 -8.72 -21.08
N GLU A 220 -7.08 -8.87 -22.22
CA GLU A 220 -5.87 -8.08 -22.55
C GLU A 220 -6.16 -6.57 -22.57
N GLN A 221 -7.29 -6.15 -23.15
CA GLN A 221 -7.72 -4.74 -23.13
C GLN A 221 -7.92 -4.22 -21.71
N ILE A 222 -8.54 -5.02 -20.84
CA ILE A 222 -8.76 -4.66 -19.43
C ILE A 222 -7.42 -4.49 -18.71
N ILE A 223 -6.50 -5.43 -18.87
CA ILE A 223 -5.15 -5.38 -18.30
C ILE A 223 -4.42 -4.10 -18.74
N GLU A 224 -4.43 -3.79 -20.04
CA GLU A 224 -3.79 -2.59 -20.58
C GLU A 224 -4.36 -1.30 -19.97
N ILE A 225 -5.69 -1.19 -19.84
CA ILE A 225 -6.35 -0.06 -19.20
C ILE A 225 -5.93 0.05 -17.72
N MET A 226 -5.96 -1.05 -16.98
CA MET A 226 -5.59 -1.07 -15.57
C MET A 226 -4.13 -0.69 -15.36
N GLU A 227 -3.20 -1.27 -16.11
CA GLU A 227 -1.76 -0.99 -15.99
C GLU A 227 -1.40 0.44 -16.37
N SER A 228 -2.16 1.07 -17.27
CA SER A 228 -1.94 2.44 -17.74
C SER A 228 -2.69 3.52 -16.94
N ALA A 229 -3.64 3.14 -16.06
CA ALA A 229 -4.52 4.08 -15.35
C ALA A 229 -3.76 5.16 -14.56
N VAL A 230 -2.64 4.81 -13.95
CA VAL A 230 -1.75 5.74 -13.25
C VAL A 230 -0.29 5.40 -13.53
N GLN A 231 0.49 6.38 -13.96
CA GLN A 231 1.92 6.20 -14.22
C GLN A 231 2.73 6.22 -12.93
N LEU A 232 3.48 5.17 -12.68
CA LEU A 232 4.43 5.07 -11.58
C LEU A 232 5.88 5.07 -12.10
N GLU A 233 6.86 5.27 -11.21
CA GLU A 233 8.30 5.12 -11.50
C GLU A 233 8.72 3.65 -11.74
N VAL A 234 7.81 2.73 -11.46
CA VAL A 234 7.93 1.30 -11.74
C VAL A 234 6.70 0.84 -12.52
N PRO A 235 6.81 -0.15 -13.42
CA PRO A 235 5.66 -0.62 -14.18
C PRO A 235 4.58 -1.17 -13.25
N ASN A 236 3.32 -0.88 -13.58
CA ASN A 236 2.20 -1.61 -12.98
C ASN A 236 2.13 -3.00 -13.61
N LYS A 237 1.52 -3.92 -12.88
CA LYS A 237 1.23 -5.26 -13.36
C LYS A 237 -0.13 -5.69 -12.81
N VAL A 238 -0.91 -6.34 -13.66
CA VAL A 238 -2.19 -6.93 -13.31
C VAL A 238 -2.09 -8.44 -13.48
N ASP A 239 -2.39 -9.17 -12.43
CA ASP A 239 -2.55 -10.61 -12.46
C ASP A 239 -4.01 -10.93 -12.84
N PHE A 240 -4.22 -11.85 -13.78
CA PHE A 240 -5.52 -12.19 -14.32
C PHE A 240 -5.82 -13.68 -14.09
N GLU A 241 -6.99 -13.94 -13.53
CA GLU A 241 -7.54 -15.28 -13.39
C GLU A 241 -8.95 -15.33 -13.98
N LYS A 242 -9.38 -16.50 -14.49
CA LYS A 242 -10.72 -16.70 -15.03
C LYS A 242 -11.36 -17.99 -14.54
N GLY A 243 -12.67 -17.97 -14.36
CA GLY A 243 -13.45 -19.10 -13.89
C GLY A 243 -14.89 -19.09 -14.39
N LEU A 244 -15.67 -20.12 -14.03
CA LEU A 244 -17.11 -20.16 -14.32
C LEU A 244 -17.92 -19.28 -13.38
N ASN A 245 -17.37 -18.96 -12.23
CA ASN A 245 -17.94 -18.09 -11.21
C ASN A 245 -16.80 -17.50 -10.34
N TRP A 246 -17.10 -16.53 -9.47
CA TRP A 246 -16.09 -15.94 -8.59
C TRP A 246 -15.49 -16.93 -7.58
N GLY A 247 -16.22 -17.98 -7.20
CA GLY A 247 -15.73 -19.01 -6.27
C GLY A 247 -14.64 -19.90 -6.86
N ASP A 248 -14.50 -19.97 -8.18
CA ASP A 248 -13.46 -20.73 -8.88
C ASP A 248 -12.12 -19.99 -8.94
N ILE A 249 -12.11 -18.69 -8.63
CA ILE A 249 -10.91 -17.83 -8.56
C ILE A 249 -10.24 -18.04 -7.19
N LYS A 250 -8.91 -18.13 -7.15
CA LYS A 250 -8.15 -18.47 -5.93
C LYS A 250 -7.87 -17.24 -5.05
#